data_5ef1cd007bba49b1e9a6337efe30f3fc
#
_entry.id   5ef1cd007bba49b1e9a6337efe30f3fc
#
_cell.length_a   1.000
_cell.length_b   1.000
_cell.length_c   1.000
_cell.angle_alpha   90.00
_cell.angle_beta   90.00
_cell.angle_gamma   90.00
#
_symmetry.space_group_name_H-M   'P 1'
#
loop_
_entity.id
_entity.type
_entity.pdbx_description
1 polymer ?
#
loop_
_entity_poly.entity_id
_entity_poly.type
_entity_poly.pdbx_seq_one_letter_code
_entity_poly.pdbx_strand_id
1 'polypeptide(L)'
;MSKYKDEIKKLPRVTLDAISEVCRRMLPNAYYKEHPWLLPYGDKNYAKIFDQEDELNGYAAAYTNWHKGKLRIAFDHMPTDTFVGEIAVIDWACGQGLATIFLHEYLEEKGYNCRIKEVILVEPSEKALDRAKFNIEAIDNKIKVSTVNKKLDEVIDFDIKLF
;
A
#
# COMPACT_ATOMS: atom_id res chain seq x y z
N MET A 1 11.99 -13.13 -11.09
CA MET A 1 11.48 -11.85 -10.55
C MET A 1 10.11 -11.60 -11.17
N SER A 2 9.13 -11.03 -10.49
CA SER A 2 7.82 -10.80 -11.14
C SER A 2 7.93 -9.63 -12.13
N LYS A 3 7.17 -9.70 -13.23
CA LYS A 3 7.07 -8.62 -14.22
C LYS A 3 6.74 -7.27 -13.57
N TYR A 4 5.91 -7.29 -12.52
CA TYR A 4 5.58 -6.11 -11.73
C TYR A 4 6.82 -5.42 -11.15
N LYS A 5 7.67 -6.17 -10.44
CA LYS A 5 8.89 -5.62 -9.81
C LYS A 5 9.85 -5.03 -10.85
N ASP A 6 9.93 -5.64 -12.03
CA ASP A 6 10.76 -5.13 -13.11
C ASP A 6 10.24 -3.81 -13.70
N GLU A 7 8.90 -3.64 -13.79
CA GLU A 7 8.30 -2.38 -14.23
C GLU A 7 8.44 -1.25 -13.20
N ILE A 8 8.27 -1.56 -11.90
CA ILE A 8 8.47 -0.55 -10.84
C ILE A 8 9.92 -0.05 -10.80
N LYS A 9 10.91 -0.93 -10.98
CA LYS A 9 12.34 -0.53 -11.01
C LYS A 9 12.71 0.42 -12.15
N LYS A 10 11.91 0.48 -13.20
CA LYS A 10 12.12 1.41 -14.34
C LYS A 10 11.60 2.83 -14.05
N LEU A 11 10.82 3.01 -13.00
CA LEU A 11 10.26 4.32 -12.67
C LEU A 11 11.35 5.27 -12.18
N PRO A 12 11.37 6.52 -12.66
CA PRO A 12 12.32 7.53 -12.17
C PRO A 12 12.04 7.91 -10.71
N ARG A 13 10.81 7.76 -10.28
CA ARG A 13 10.35 7.92 -8.89
C ARG A 13 9.16 6.99 -8.66
N VAL A 14 9.18 6.27 -7.56
CA VAL A 14 8.08 5.41 -7.16
C VAL A 14 7.08 6.25 -6.38
N THR A 15 5.87 6.35 -6.89
CA THR A 15 4.72 7.05 -6.30
C THR A 15 3.46 6.21 -6.44
N LEU A 16 2.44 6.52 -5.65
CA LEU A 16 1.15 5.83 -5.77
C LEU A 16 0.57 5.92 -7.18
N ASP A 17 0.63 7.11 -7.79
CA ASP A 17 0.12 7.30 -9.15
C ASP A 17 0.92 6.50 -10.18
N ALA A 18 2.25 6.47 -10.03
CA ALA A 18 3.12 5.69 -10.91
C ALA A 18 2.87 4.18 -10.77
N ILE A 19 2.70 3.69 -9.53
CA ILE A 19 2.32 2.29 -9.26
C ILE A 19 0.97 1.96 -9.90
N SER A 20 -0.04 2.80 -9.70
CA SER A 20 -1.37 2.61 -10.29
C SER A 20 -1.31 2.55 -11.82
N GLU A 21 -0.52 3.41 -12.44
CA GLU A 21 -0.35 3.42 -13.90
C GLU A 21 0.39 2.18 -14.40
N VAL A 22 1.42 1.72 -13.72
CA VAL A 22 2.08 0.44 -14.04
C VAL A 22 1.07 -0.70 -13.97
N CYS A 23 0.30 -0.78 -12.87
CA CYS A 23 -0.72 -1.81 -12.72
C CYS A 23 -1.77 -1.77 -13.84
N ARG A 24 -2.23 -0.56 -14.21
CA ARG A 24 -3.20 -0.38 -15.31
C ARG A 24 -2.66 -0.89 -16.65
N ARG A 25 -1.40 -0.58 -16.99
CA ARG A 25 -0.76 -1.04 -18.22
C ARG A 25 -0.52 -2.56 -18.27
N MET A 26 -0.46 -3.20 -17.11
CA MET A 26 -0.26 -4.65 -17.02
C MET A 26 -1.56 -5.44 -17.18
N LEU A 27 -2.72 -4.78 -17.10
CA LEU A 27 -4.02 -5.43 -17.23
C LEU A 27 -4.44 -5.61 -18.68
N PRO A 28 -5.14 -6.72 -19.02
CA PRO A 28 -5.81 -6.85 -20.31
C PRO A 28 -6.85 -5.75 -20.54
N ASN A 29 -7.06 -5.31 -21.78
CA ASN A 29 -8.01 -4.25 -22.13
C ASN A 29 -9.46 -4.53 -21.67
N ALA A 30 -9.85 -5.80 -21.55
CA ALA A 30 -11.19 -6.21 -21.13
C ALA A 30 -11.31 -6.48 -19.63
N TYR A 31 -10.24 -6.33 -18.86
CA TYR A 31 -10.14 -6.78 -17.46
C TYR A 31 -11.32 -6.32 -16.59
N TYR A 32 -11.68 -5.05 -16.65
CA TYR A 32 -12.78 -4.50 -15.84
C TYR A 32 -14.16 -4.99 -16.28
N LYS A 33 -14.33 -5.41 -17.54
CA LYS A 33 -15.60 -6.02 -18.00
C LYS A 33 -15.80 -7.41 -17.43
N GLU A 34 -14.70 -8.14 -17.24
CA GLU A 34 -14.69 -9.49 -16.68
C GLU A 34 -14.68 -9.48 -15.14
N HIS A 35 -14.28 -8.34 -14.54
CA HIS A 35 -14.16 -8.17 -13.09
C HIS A 35 -14.93 -6.93 -12.60
N PRO A 36 -16.27 -6.89 -12.78
CA PRO A 36 -17.08 -5.71 -12.43
C PRO A 36 -17.07 -5.38 -10.92
N TRP A 37 -16.70 -6.33 -10.07
CA TRP A 37 -16.55 -6.15 -8.63
C TRP A 37 -15.36 -5.23 -8.23
N LEU A 38 -14.45 -4.96 -9.15
CA LEU A 38 -13.39 -3.95 -8.98
C LEU A 38 -13.89 -2.52 -9.25
N LEU A 39 -15.11 -2.37 -9.75
CA LEU A 39 -15.69 -1.04 -9.90
C LEU A 39 -16.19 -0.52 -8.55
N PRO A 40 -16.15 0.81 -8.29
CA PRO A 40 -16.50 1.41 -7.00
C PRO A 40 -17.88 1.08 -6.44
N TYR A 41 -18.75 0.51 -7.24
CA TYR A 41 -20.11 0.09 -6.90
C TYR A 41 -20.36 -1.40 -7.20
N GLY A 42 -19.31 -2.15 -7.52
CA GLY A 42 -19.36 -3.58 -7.76
C GLY A 42 -19.57 -4.38 -6.47
N ASP A 43 -19.92 -5.64 -6.63
CA ASP A 43 -20.41 -6.55 -5.60
C ASP A 43 -19.61 -6.53 -4.27
N LYS A 44 -20.35 -6.75 -3.17
CA LYS A 44 -19.94 -6.54 -1.76
C LYS A 44 -18.87 -7.49 -1.19
N ASN A 45 -18.09 -8.18 -2.01
CA ASN A 45 -17.05 -9.12 -1.56
C ASN A 45 -15.74 -8.41 -1.17
N TYR A 46 -15.82 -7.45 -0.25
CA TYR A 46 -14.66 -6.71 0.26
C TYR A 46 -13.68 -7.55 1.12
N ALA A 47 -14.02 -8.78 1.42
CA ALA A 47 -13.22 -9.66 2.27
C ALA A 47 -12.36 -10.66 1.48
N LYS A 48 -12.25 -10.50 0.15
CA LYS A 48 -11.45 -11.41 -0.66
C LYS A 48 -9.96 -11.14 -0.46
N ILE A 49 -9.21 -12.19 -0.15
CA ILE A 49 -7.75 -12.17 -0.17
C ILE A 49 -7.31 -12.27 -1.64
N PHE A 50 -6.57 -11.27 -2.11
CA PHE A 50 -6.07 -11.23 -3.48
C PHE A 50 -4.73 -11.96 -3.58
N ASP A 51 -4.71 -13.08 -4.32
CA ASP A 51 -3.52 -13.91 -4.51
C ASP A 51 -3.06 -14.01 -5.95
N GLN A 52 -3.78 -13.38 -6.89
CA GLN A 52 -3.39 -13.35 -8.29
C GLN A 52 -2.80 -12.00 -8.67
N GLU A 53 -1.77 -12.02 -9.53
CA GLU A 53 -1.10 -10.80 -9.99
C GLU A 53 -2.07 -9.81 -10.64
N ASP A 54 -3.02 -10.31 -11.46
CA ASP A 54 -4.00 -9.46 -12.14
C ASP A 54 -5.03 -8.87 -11.17
N GLU A 55 -5.40 -9.59 -10.11
CA GLU A 55 -6.27 -9.04 -9.05
C GLU A 55 -5.58 -7.90 -8.30
N LEU A 56 -4.31 -8.07 -7.94
CA LEU A 56 -3.51 -7.04 -7.30
C LEU A 56 -3.33 -5.82 -8.21
N ASN A 57 -3.05 -6.05 -9.52
CA ASN A 57 -2.97 -4.97 -10.50
C ASN A 57 -4.33 -4.26 -10.64
N GLY A 58 -5.42 -5.02 -10.76
CA GLY A 58 -6.78 -4.48 -10.88
C GLY A 58 -7.16 -3.62 -9.70
N TYR A 59 -6.88 -4.10 -8.48
CA TYR A 59 -7.14 -3.34 -7.26
C TYR A 59 -6.34 -2.04 -7.20
N ALA A 60 -5.04 -2.07 -7.41
CA ALA A 60 -4.22 -0.86 -7.39
C ALA A 60 -4.64 0.12 -8.49
N ALA A 61 -4.92 -0.36 -9.71
CA ALA A 61 -5.35 0.51 -10.80
C ALA A 61 -6.72 1.16 -10.57
N ALA A 62 -7.66 0.48 -9.88
CA ALA A 62 -9.01 0.97 -9.65
C ALA A 62 -9.12 1.88 -8.41
N TYR A 63 -8.45 1.51 -7.31
CA TYR A 63 -8.73 2.09 -6.01
C TYR A 63 -7.69 3.08 -5.50
N THR A 64 -6.53 3.22 -6.12
CA THR A 64 -5.46 4.13 -5.65
C THR A 64 -5.96 5.55 -5.44
N ASN A 65 -6.64 6.13 -6.42
CA ASN A 65 -7.13 7.52 -6.31
C ASN A 65 -8.17 7.68 -5.19
N TRP A 66 -8.99 6.68 -4.99
CA TRP A 66 -10.00 6.70 -3.93
C TRP A 66 -9.37 6.61 -2.54
N HIS A 67 -8.37 5.74 -2.39
CA HIS A 67 -7.58 5.66 -1.17
C HIS A 67 -6.83 6.95 -0.88
N LYS A 68 -6.19 7.56 -1.88
CA LYS A 68 -5.53 8.88 -1.74
C LYS A 68 -6.46 9.93 -1.16
N GLY A 69 -7.68 10.05 -1.71
CA GLY A 69 -8.66 11.01 -1.21
C GLY A 69 -9.03 10.80 0.25
N LYS A 70 -9.33 9.57 0.64
CA LYS A 70 -9.69 9.22 2.02
C LYS A 70 -8.53 9.42 2.99
N LEU A 71 -7.33 8.95 2.62
CA LEU A 71 -6.14 9.05 3.45
C LEU A 71 -5.72 10.50 3.64
N ARG A 72 -5.84 11.33 2.60
CA ARG A 72 -5.57 12.78 2.71
C ARG A 72 -6.46 13.42 3.76
N ILE A 73 -7.76 13.16 3.71
CA ILE A 73 -8.70 13.68 4.71
C ILE A 73 -8.30 13.18 6.11
N ALA A 74 -7.99 11.90 6.25
CA ALA A 74 -7.59 11.35 7.55
C ALA A 74 -6.31 12.02 8.07
N PHE A 75 -5.27 12.16 7.26
CA PHE A 75 -4.00 12.77 7.67
C PHE A 75 -4.11 14.28 7.93
N ASP A 76 -4.93 15.01 7.15
CA ASP A 76 -5.20 16.44 7.39
C ASP A 76 -5.92 16.70 8.73
N HIS A 77 -6.59 15.68 9.30
CA HIS A 77 -7.24 15.76 10.61
C HIS A 77 -6.38 15.22 11.78
N MET A 78 -5.22 14.66 11.50
CA MET A 78 -4.32 14.22 12.55
C MET A 78 -3.64 15.42 13.23
N PRO A 79 -3.37 15.36 14.54
CA PRO A 79 -2.57 16.39 15.20
C PRO A 79 -1.21 16.57 14.53
N THR A 80 -0.77 17.81 14.34
CA THR A 80 0.48 18.11 13.61
C THR A 80 1.72 17.61 14.32
N ASP A 81 1.68 17.44 15.64
CA ASP A 81 2.74 16.87 16.47
C ASP A 81 2.91 15.35 16.27
N THR A 82 1.95 14.69 15.61
CA THR A 82 2.09 13.29 15.15
C THR A 82 3.21 13.15 14.12
N PHE A 83 3.48 14.19 13.34
CA PHE A 83 4.41 14.17 12.20
C PHE A 83 5.71 14.91 12.52
N VAL A 84 6.43 14.43 13.54
CA VAL A 84 7.71 15.03 13.99
C VAL A 84 8.78 13.96 14.16
N GLY A 85 9.97 14.21 13.63
CA GLY A 85 11.15 13.36 13.83
C GLY A 85 11.06 12.03 13.10
N GLU A 86 11.40 10.95 13.77
CA GLU A 86 11.35 9.58 13.23
C GLU A 86 10.12 8.86 13.75
N ILE A 87 9.32 8.34 12.84
CA ILE A 87 8.11 7.59 13.18
C ILE A 87 8.21 6.12 12.75
N ALA A 88 7.55 5.25 13.52
CA ALA A 88 7.26 3.88 13.15
C ALA A 88 5.80 3.78 12.73
N VAL A 89 5.52 2.98 11.71
CA VAL A 89 4.18 2.77 11.15
C VAL A 89 3.81 1.30 11.27
N ILE A 90 2.61 1.00 11.74
CA ILE A 90 2.00 -0.32 11.62
C ILE A 90 0.84 -0.17 10.64
N ASP A 91 0.95 -0.85 9.50
CA ASP A 91 -0.07 -0.85 8.44
C ASP A 91 -0.87 -2.15 8.51
N TRP A 92 -2.04 -2.06 9.13
CA TRP A 92 -2.94 -3.19 9.35
C TRP A 92 -3.80 -3.44 8.10
N ALA A 93 -3.86 -4.70 7.66
CA ALA A 93 -4.50 -5.07 6.40
C ALA A 93 -3.92 -4.24 5.23
N CYS A 94 -2.60 -4.16 5.20
CA CYS A 94 -1.86 -3.22 4.35
C CYS A 94 -2.08 -3.44 2.84
N GLY A 95 -2.59 -4.61 2.43
CA GLY A 95 -2.68 -4.98 1.03
C GLY A 95 -1.31 -4.82 0.35
N GLN A 96 -1.21 -3.93 -0.63
CA GLN A 96 0.02 -3.63 -1.36
C GLN A 96 0.79 -2.44 -0.77
N GLY A 97 0.48 -2.02 0.48
CA GLY A 97 1.14 -0.93 1.19
C GLY A 97 0.75 0.48 0.73
N LEU A 98 -0.43 0.63 0.10
CA LEU A 98 -0.85 1.91 -0.51
C LEU A 98 -0.98 3.03 0.52
N ALA A 99 -1.40 2.72 1.76
CA ALA A 99 -1.55 3.71 2.82
C ALA A 99 -0.18 4.24 3.28
N THR A 100 0.77 3.36 3.50
CA THR A 100 2.15 3.71 3.90
C THR A 100 2.86 4.50 2.80
N ILE A 101 2.69 4.10 1.53
CA ILE A 101 3.23 4.83 0.37
C ILE A 101 2.68 6.25 0.34
N PHE A 102 1.37 6.39 0.48
CA PHE A 102 0.76 7.73 0.49
C PHE A 102 1.16 8.56 1.71
N LEU A 103 1.34 7.95 2.87
CA LEU A 103 1.86 8.67 4.03
C LEU A 103 3.25 9.27 3.74
N HIS A 104 4.14 8.50 3.12
CA HIS A 104 5.46 9.00 2.71
C HIS A 104 5.33 10.21 1.76
N GLU A 105 4.51 10.10 0.71
CA GLU A 105 4.24 11.22 -0.21
C GLU A 105 3.65 12.44 0.49
N TYR A 106 2.71 12.21 1.41
CA TYR A 106 2.05 13.27 2.19
C TYR A 106 3.03 14.03 3.08
N LEU A 107 3.92 13.33 3.78
CA LEU A 107 4.95 13.96 4.62
C LEU A 107 5.87 14.86 3.79
N GLU A 108 6.29 14.39 2.61
CA GLU A 108 7.11 15.17 1.68
C GLU A 108 6.35 16.38 1.13
N GLU A 109 5.10 16.19 0.67
CA GLU A 109 4.25 17.25 0.11
C GLU A 109 4.01 18.38 1.12
N LYS A 110 3.75 18.04 2.37
CA LYS A 110 3.52 19.01 3.45
C LYS A 110 4.81 19.64 3.99
N GLY A 111 5.96 19.10 3.63
CA GLY A 111 7.26 19.58 4.14
C GLY A 111 7.45 19.34 5.63
N TYR A 112 6.83 18.31 6.20
CA TYR A 112 7.03 17.96 7.60
C TYR A 112 8.47 17.53 7.87
N ASN A 113 9.04 17.98 8.98
CA ASN A 113 10.31 17.45 9.48
C ASN A 113 10.08 16.10 10.17
N CYS A 114 9.59 15.16 9.38
CA CYS A 114 9.22 13.82 9.81
C CYS A 114 9.62 12.80 8.75
N ARG A 115 10.15 11.66 9.19
CA ARG A 115 10.45 10.55 8.28
C ARG A 115 9.98 9.22 8.87
N ILE A 116 9.54 8.33 7.99
CA ILE A 116 9.23 6.96 8.35
C ILE A 116 10.56 6.21 8.50
N LYS A 117 10.83 5.68 9.70
CA LYS A 117 12.02 4.89 10.01
C LYS A 117 11.78 3.40 9.89
N GLU A 118 10.62 2.96 10.36
CA GLU A 118 10.26 1.56 10.39
C GLU A 118 8.80 1.36 10.02
N VAL A 119 8.52 0.27 9.31
CA VAL A 119 7.17 -0.14 8.92
C VAL A 119 6.98 -1.61 9.27
N ILE A 120 5.87 -1.92 9.93
CA ILE A 120 5.39 -3.27 10.12
C ILE A 120 4.14 -3.44 9.26
N LEU A 121 4.21 -4.34 8.29
CA LEU A 121 3.13 -4.65 7.36
C LEU A 121 2.41 -5.91 7.81
N VAL A 122 1.11 -5.83 7.99
CA VAL A 122 0.26 -6.99 8.36
C VAL A 122 -0.76 -7.24 7.26
N GLU A 123 -0.68 -8.40 6.62
CA GLU A 123 -1.55 -8.77 5.49
C GLU A 123 -1.62 -10.30 5.33
N PRO A 124 -2.81 -10.91 5.17
CA PRO A 124 -2.94 -12.35 4.96
C PRO A 124 -2.51 -12.81 3.57
N SER A 125 -2.56 -11.97 2.53
CA SER A 125 -2.04 -12.31 1.21
C SER A 125 -0.53 -12.18 1.17
N GLU A 126 0.18 -13.30 1.02
CA GLU A 126 1.64 -13.31 0.89
C GLU A 126 2.11 -12.48 -0.32
N LYS A 127 1.40 -12.58 -1.45
CA LYS A 127 1.75 -11.81 -2.66
C LYS A 127 1.54 -10.31 -2.49
N ALA A 128 0.44 -9.91 -1.85
CA ALA A 128 0.20 -8.50 -1.56
C ALA A 128 1.27 -7.96 -0.61
N LEU A 129 1.59 -8.73 0.44
CA LEU A 129 2.61 -8.40 1.42
C LEU A 129 4.01 -8.27 0.79
N ASP A 130 4.39 -9.20 -0.10
CA ASP A 130 5.65 -9.13 -0.86
C ASP A 130 5.72 -7.88 -1.76
N ARG A 131 4.60 -7.50 -2.39
CA ARG A 131 4.50 -6.25 -3.15
C ARG A 131 4.60 -5.02 -2.24
N ALA A 132 3.90 -5.01 -1.10
CA ALA A 132 3.94 -3.91 -0.15
C ALA A 132 5.36 -3.63 0.32
N LYS A 133 6.05 -4.67 0.78
CA LYS A 133 7.46 -4.58 1.17
C LYS A 133 8.32 -4.02 0.05
N PHE A 134 8.23 -4.61 -1.13
CA PHE A 134 9.01 -4.16 -2.29
C PHE A 134 8.74 -2.70 -2.66
N ASN A 135 7.48 -2.27 -2.66
CA ASN A 135 7.09 -0.90 -2.99
C ASN A 135 7.69 0.11 -2.02
N ILE A 136 7.61 -0.18 -0.71
CA ILE A 136 8.15 0.71 0.32
C ILE A 136 9.68 0.79 0.25
N GLU A 137 10.36 -0.36 0.08
CA GLU A 137 11.81 -0.39 -0.12
C GLU A 137 12.25 0.33 -1.42
N ALA A 138 11.39 0.36 -2.44
CA ALA A 138 11.65 1.08 -3.69
C ALA A 138 11.44 2.59 -3.57
N ILE A 139 10.63 3.06 -2.64
CA ILE A 139 10.43 4.49 -2.35
C ILE A 139 11.60 5.03 -1.55
N ASP A 140 11.93 4.37 -0.45
CA ASP A 140 13.08 4.72 0.39
C ASP A 140 13.69 3.45 1.00
N ASN A 141 14.86 3.09 0.54
CA ASN A 141 15.58 1.89 0.99
C ASN A 141 16.15 2.01 2.41
N LYS A 142 16.01 3.16 3.06
CA LYS A 142 16.40 3.36 4.46
C LYS A 142 15.29 2.98 5.43
N ILE A 143 14.05 2.82 4.94
CA ILE A 143 12.93 2.36 5.76
C ILE A 143 13.15 0.88 6.10
N LYS A 144 13.19 0.56 7.38
CA LYS A 144 13.21 -0.83 7.83
C LYS A 144 11.81 -1.42 7.69
N VAL A 145 11.63 -2.45 6.87
CA VAL A 145 10.34 -3.08 6.62
C VAL A 145 10.30 -4.48 7.21
N SER A 146 9.35 -4.70 8.11
CA SER A 146 9.00 -6.01 8.68
C SER A 146 7.63 -6.46 8.18
N THR A 147 7.43 -7.77 8.02
CA THR A 147 6.19 -8.32 7.48
C THR A 147 5.60 -9.38 8.41
N VAL A 148 4.27 -9.37 8.56
CA VAL A 148 3.49 -10.33 9.31
C VAL A 148 2.39 -10.88 8.40
N ASN A 149 2.56 -12.11 7.92
CA ASN A 149 1.58 -12.76 7.05
C ASN A 149 0.51 -13.45 7.88
N LYS A 150 -0.48 -12.69 8.33
CA LYS A 150 -1.59 -13.16 9.18
C LYS A 150 -2.86 -12.36 8.90
N LYS A 151 -4.01 -12.94 9.23
CA LYS A 151 -5.25 -12.20 9.35
C LYS A 151 -5.24 -11.34 10.62
N LEU A 152 -6.06 -10.29 10.62
CA LEU A 152 -6.11 -9.33 11.73
C LEU A 152 -6.54 -9.98 13.04
N ASP A 153 -7.51 -10.91 12.99
CA ASP A 153 -8.00 -11.68 14.15
C ASP A 153 -6.96 -12.67 14.72
N GLU A 154 -5.97 -13.06 13.93
CA GLU A 154 -4.86 -13.93 14.35
C GLU A 154 -3.71 -13.16 15.02
N VAL A 155 -3.75 -11.83 14.98
CA VAL A 155 -2.68 -10.95 15.49
C VAL A 155 -3.00 -10.39 16.87
N ILE A 156 -4.21 -10.62 17.41
CA ILE A 156 -4.68 -10.10 18.70
C ILE A 156 -3.78 -10.53 19.88
N ASP A 157 -3.09 -11.66 19.76
CA ASP A 157 -2.13 -12.15 20.76
C ASP A 157 -0.66 -11.78 20.47
N PHE A 158 -0.43 -10.91 19.47
CA PHE A 158 0.91 -10.43 19.21
C PHE A 158 1.30 -9.42 20.30
N ASP A 159 2.16 -9.89 21.22
CA ASP A 159 2.96 -9.03 22.07
C ASP A 159 3.82 -8.13 21.14
N ILE A 160 3.19 -7.09 20.60
CA ILE A 160 3.90 -6.01 19.95
C ILE A 160 4.69 -5.37 21.09
N LYS A 161 5.89 -5.86 21.33
CA LYS A 161 6.88 -5.10 22.08
C LYS A 161 7.12 -3.85 21.25
N LEU A 162 6.21 -2.92 21.42
CA LEU A 162 6.37 -1.55 20.97
C LEU A 162 7.61 -1.04 21.68
N PHE A 163 8.58 -0.67 20.94
CA PHE A 163 9.91 -0.10 21.10
C PHE A 163 10.19 0.58 22.42
#